data_59a4106fbde1ab96eb9d72b6f9f3a381
#
_entry.id   59a4106fbde1ab96eb9d72b6f9f3a381
#
_cell.length_a   1.000
_cell.length_b   1.000
_cell.length_c   1.000
_cell.angle_alpha   90.00
_cell.angle_beta   90.00
_cell.angle_gamma   90.00
#
_symmetry.space_group_name_H-M   'P 1'
#
loop_
_entity.id
_entity.type
_entity.pdbx_description
1 polymer ?
#
loop_
_entity_poly.entity_id
_entity_poly.type
_entity_poly.pdbx_seq_one_letter_code
_entity_poly.pdbx_strand_id
1 'polypeptide(L)'
;MRNTLDKFLEKTPDVYLLHCDMWGFPLAPNVINCGIGEPNMVNIAAGLASQGKKVIVYGVAGFVIYKSYEQIKMNVKGWAENYGSILFCNAGHNGCYSVCGRGHLVDDDYQLMEALDIPLYDPKDRKTFLEVVTEGVQSNGVRFIRLGWDGEVWEKE
;
A
#
# COMPACT_ATOMS: atom_id res chain seq x y z
N MET A 1 10.12 4.18 -8.32
CA MET A 1 8.90 3.45 -8.00
C MET A 1 7.61 4.22 -8.25
N ARG A 2 7.48 5.49 -7.83
CA ARG A 2 6.32 6.32 -8.20
C ARG A 2 6.04 6.26 -9.69
N ASN A 3 7.03 6.55 -10.53
CA ASN A 3 6.87 6.42 -11.99
C ASN A 3 6.35 5.07 -12.46
N THR A 4 6.59 4.00 -11.69
CA THR A 4 6.09 2.67 -12.02
C THR A 4 4.61 2.53 -11.66
N LEU A 5 4.20 2.99 -10.47
CA LEU A 5 2.80 3.03 -10.07
C LEU A 5 1.98 4.00 -10.93
N ASP A 6 2.52 5.19 -11.24
CA ASP A 6 1.84 6.16 -12.10
C ASP A 6 1.53 5.56 -13.47
N LYS A 7 2.54 4.96 -14.13
CA LYS A 7 2.35 4.26 -15.42
C LYS A 7 1.42 3.06 -15.34
N PHE A 8 1.37 2.39 -14.20
CA PHE A 8 0.42 1.31 -13.96
C PHE A 8 -1.01 1.86 -13.86
N LEU A 9 -1.22 2.92 -13.07
CA LEU A 9 -2.53 3.55 -12.89
C LEU A 9 -3.08 4.17 -14.17
N GLU A 10 -2.24 4.77 -15.02
CA GLU A 10 -2.63 5.27 -16.34
C GLU A 10 -3.26 4.18 -17.22
N LYS A 11 -2.80 2.93 -17.06
CA LYS A 11 -3.28 1.77 -17.83
C LYS A 11 -4.41 1.01 -17.15
N THR A 12 -4.71 1.33 -15.90
CA THR A 12 -5.69 0.64 -15.05
C THR A 12 -6.62 1.64 -14.37
N PRO A 13 -7.49 2.35 -15.11
CA PRO A 13 -8.33 3.43 -14.57
C PRO A 13 -9.34 2.95 -13.51
N ASP A 14 -9.61 1.65 -13.45
CA ASP A 14 -10.50 1.03 -12.44
C ASP A 14 -9.80 0.73 -11.11
N VAL A 15 -8.48 0.95 -11.02
CA VAL A 15 -7.69 0.80 -9.80
C VAL A 15 -7.57 2.17 -9.13
N TYR A 16 -7.96 2.24 -7.87
CA TYR A 16 -7.83 3.45 -7.05
C TYR A 16 -6.51 3.45 -6.30
N LEU A 17 -5.83 4.60 -6.23
CA LEU A 17 -4.70 4.83 -5.36
C LEU A 17 -5.06 5.85 -4.30
N LEU A 18 -4.88 5.50 -3.03
CA LEU A 18 -5.06 6.38 -1.88
C LEU A 18 -3.70 6.67 -1.24
N HIS A 19 -3.47 7.93 -0.86
CA HIS A 19 -2.26 8.33 -0.15
C HIS A 19 -2.54 9.42 0.89
N CYS A 20 -1.66 9.55 1.88
CA CYS A 20 -1.71 10.60 2.90
C CYS A 20 -0.63 11.64 2.62
N ASP A 21 -1.03 12.68 1.88
CA ASP A 21 -0.20 13.87 1.56
C ASP A 21 1.21 13.54 1.03
N MET A 22 1.30 12.45 0.25
CA MET A 22 2.55 12.04 -0.39
C MET A 22 2.78 12.84 -1.66
N TRP A 23 4.01 13.35 -1.83
CA TRP A 23 4.38 14.16 -2.97
C TRP A 23 4.47 13.36 -4.27
N GLY A 24 4.13 14.01 -5.40
CA GLY A 24 4.45 13.54 -6.75
C GLY A 24 3.46 12.55 -7.36
N PHE A 25 2.30 12.31 -6.77
CA PHE A 25 1.23 11.62 -7.46
C PHE A 25 0.47 12.56 -8.40
N PRO A 26 0.05 12.09 -9.59
CA PRO A 26 -0.70 12.90 -10.54
C PRO A 26 -2.10 13.21 -9.99
N LEU A 27 -2.67 14.33 -10.44
CA LEU A 27 -4.08 14.62 -10.24
C LEU A 27 -4.88 13.80 -11.26
N ALA A 28 -5.47 12.70 -10.80
CA ALA A 28 -6.30 11.83 -11.62
C ALA A 28 -7.55 11.40 -10.83
N PRO A 29 -8.67 11.08 -11.50
CA PRO A 29 -9.93 10.73 -10.82
C PRO A 29 -9.83 9.52 -9.89
N ASN A 30 -8.89 8.63 -10.15
CA ASN A 30 -8.64 7.41 -9.38
C ASN A 30 -7.46 7.56 -8.39
N VAL A 31 -6.91 8.76 -8.22
CA VAL A 31 -5.86 9.07 -7.24
C VAL A 31 -6.43 10.01 -6.18
N ILE A 32 -6.50 9.55 -4.94
CA ILE A 32 -7.17 10.24 -3.84
C ILE A 32 -6.14 10.59 -2.76
N ASN A 33 -5.92 11.88 -2.54
CA ASN A 33 -5.18 12.36 -1.38
C ASN A 33 -6.12 12.46 -0.17
N CYS A 34 -5.87 11.66 0.85
CA CYS A 34 -6.67 11.59 2.08
C CYS A 34 -6.20 12.58 3.18
N GLY A 35 -5.25 13.46 2.87
CA GLY A 35 -4.60 14.29 3.88
C GLY A 35 -3.75 13.46 4.85
N ILE A 36 -3.36 14.04 5.99
CA ILE A 36 -2.59 13.32 7.02
C ILE A 36 -3.56 12.56 7.93
N GLY A 37 -4.00 11.38 7.49
CA GLY A 37 -5.03 10.62 8.19
C GLY A 37 -5.05 9.14 7.79
N GLU A 38 -3.99 8.38 8.13
CA GLU A 38 -3.82 7.00 7.69
C GLU A 38 -4.99 6.07 8.12
N PRO A 39 -5.54 6.16 9.34
CA PRO A 39 -6.71 5.36 9.70
C PRO A 39 -7.94 5.66 8.83
N ASN A 40 -8.17 6.94 8.48
CA ASN A 40 -9.25 7.31 7.59
C ASN A 40 -9.01 6.81 6.16
N MET A 41 -7.78 6.91 5.65
CA MET A 41 -7.39 6.36 4.35
C MET A 41 -7.68 4.85 4.27
N VAL A 42 -7.33 4.10 5.32
CA VAL A 42 -7.59 2.65 5.39
C VAL A 42 -9.09 2.35 5.41
N ASN A 43 -9.89 3.15 6.13
CA ASN A 43 -11.35 3.02 6.13
C ASN A 43 -11.97 3.32 4.76
N ILE A 44 -11.48 4.34 4.06
CA ILE A 44 -11.91 4.64 2.68
C ILE A 44 -11.55 3.46 1.76
N ALA A 45 -10.34 2.92 1.88
CA ALA A 45 -9.91 1.75 1.11
C ALA A 45 -10.82 0.53 1.38
N ALA A 46 -11.14 0.26 2.64
CA ALA A 46 -12.05 -0.82 3.02
C ALA A 46 -13.46 -0.61 2.42
N GLY A 47 -13.99 0.61 2.48
CA GLY A 47 -15.28 0.96 1.89
C GLY A 47 -15.31 0.76 0.36
N LEU A 48 -14.27 1.18 -0.35
CA LEU A 48 -14.13 0.97 -1.79
C LEU A 48 -14.04 -0.53 -2.12
N ALA A 49 -13.20 -1.27 -1.41
CA ALA A 49 -13.02 -2.71 -1.65
C ALA A 49 -14.29 -3.50 -1.33
N SER A 50 -15.08 -3.12 -0.33
CA SER A 50 -16.38 -3.75 -0.05
C SER A 50 -17.40 -3.61 -1.19
N GLN A 51 -17.17 -2.65 -2.08
CA GLN A 51 -17.95 -2.44 -3.32
C GLN A 51 -17.27 -3.04 -4.57
N GLY A 52 -16.34 -3.98 -4.36
CA GLY A 52 -15.65 -4.68 -5.45
C GLY A 52 -14.52 -3.88 -6.12
N LYS A 53 -14.13 -2.73 -5.56
CA LYS A 53 -13.05 -1.92 -6.15
C LYS A 53 -11.68 -2.49 -5.82
N LYS A 54 -10.72 -2.14 -6.67
CA LYS A 54 -9.30 -2.47 -6.52
C LYS A 54 -8.56 -1.25 -6.01
N VAL A 55 -7.90 -1.38 -4.87
CA VAL A 55 -7.34 -0.24 -4.14
C VAL A 55 -5.89 -0.46 -3.80
N ILE A 56 -5.06 0.53 -4.11
CA ILE A 56 -3.68 0.63 -3.64
C ILE A 56 -3.64 1.67 -2.53
N VAL A 57 -3.14 1.28 -1.36
CA VAL A 57 -2.90 2.17 -0.21
C VAL A 57 -1.41 2.45 -0.15
N TYR A 58 -1.02 3.69 -0.48
CA TYR A 58 0.38 4.10 -0.50
C TYR A 58 0.71 5.03 0.66
N GLY A 59 1.78 4.75 1.37
CA GLY A 59 2.26 5.58 2.47
C GLY A 59 3.55 5.09 3.11
N VAL A 60 3.96 5.75 4.19
CA VAL A 60 5.07 5.29 5.03
C VAL A 60 4.57 4.14 5.90
N ALA A 61 5.24 3.00 5.82
CA ALA A 61 4.83 1.76 6.46
C ALA A 61 4.53 1.90 7.96
N GLY A 62 5.43 2.53 8.72
CA GLY A 62 5.23 2.74 10.17
C GLY A 62 3.95 3.53 10.48
N PHE A 63 3.62 4.54 9.68
CA PHE A 63 2.39 5.30 9.89
C PHE A 63 1.14 4.53 9.48
N VAL A 64 1.18 3.87 8.33
CA VAL A 64 0.03 3.09 7.84
C VAL A 64 -0.26 1.92 8.76
N ILE A 65 0.76 1.12 9.14
CA ILE A 65 0.55 -0.08 9.94
C ILE A 65 0.17 0.26 11.37
N TYR A 66 1.01 1.03 12.09
CA TYR A 66 0.82 1.22 13.52
C TYR A 66 -0.42 2.06 13.85
N LYS A 67 -0.68 3.11 13.08
CA LYS A 67 -1.85 3.96 13.31
C LYS A 67 -3.16 3.33 12.88
N SER A 68 -3.11 2.39 11.91
CA SER A 68 -4.32 1.84 11.30
C SER A 68 -4.50 0.34 11.58
N TYR A 69 -3.77 -0.22 12.53
CA TYR A 69 -3.86 -1.65 12.84
C TYR A 69 -5.29 -2.11 13.15
N GLU A 70 -6.03 -1.32 13.96
CA GLU A 70 -7.43 -1.59 14.27
C GLU A 70 -8.30 -1.60 13.01
N GLN A 71 -8.17 -0.59 12.15
CA GLN A 71 -8.94 -0.46 10.92
C GLN A 71 -8.62 -1.60 9.94
N ILE A 72 -7.37 -2.00 9.84
CA ILE A 72 -6.96 -3.16 9.04
C ILE A 72 -7.63 -4.43 9.57
N LYS A 73 -7.54 -4.67 10.86
CA LYS A 73 -8.10 -5.85 11.50
C LYS A 73 -9.62 -5.92 11.38
N MET A 74 -10.32 -4.83 11.65
CA MET A 74 -11.78 -4.82 11.80
C MET A 74 -12.49 -4.59 10.46
N ASN A 75 -11.97 -3.70 9.62
CA ASN A 75 -12.69 -3.26 8.43
C ASN A 75 -12.13 -3.86 7.15
N VAL A 76 -10.81 -4.00 7.04
CA VAL A 76 -10.18 -4.60 5.86
C VAL A 76 -10.36 -6.11 5.88
N LYS A 77 -9.89 -6.79 6.91
CA LYS A 77 -10.02 -8.25 7.04
C LYS A 77 -11.47 -8.69 7.24
N GLY A 78 -12.26 -7.94 7.99
CA GLY A 78 -13.64 -8.31 8.29
C GLY A 78 -14.61 -8.09 7.12
N TRP A 79 -14.38 -7.09 6.26
CA TRP A 79 -15.36 -6.66 5.26
C TRP A 79 -14.85 -6.64 3.82
N ALA A 80 -13.61 -6.20 3.60
CA ALA A 80 -13.15 -5.86 2.27
C ALA A 80 -12.52 -7.04 1.51
N GLU A 81 -11.86 -7.95 2.18
CA GLU A 81 -11.02 -8.99 1.56
C GLU A 81 -11.79 -9.95 0.63
N ASN A 82 -13.08 -10.13 0.86
CA ASN A 82 -13.91 -11.06 0.07
C ASN A 82 -14.53 -10.43 -1.18
N TYR A 83 -14.58 -9.10 -1.26
CA TYR A 83 -15.32 -8.38 -2.31
C TYR A 83 -14.44 -7.66 -3.30
N GLY A 84 -13.33 -7.11 -2.84
CA GLY A 84 -12.40 -6.34 -3.65
C GLY A 84 -10.95 -6.72 -3.40
N SER A 85 -10.02 -5.81 -3.71
CA SER A 85 -8.63 -5.99 -3.30
C SER A 85 -8.07 -4.73 -2.66
N ILE A 86 -7.19 -4.92 -1.67
CA ILE A 86 -6.41 -3.85 -1.06
C ILE A 86 -4.94 -4.26 -1.06
N LEU A 87 -4.14 -3.45 -1.74
CA LEU A 87 -2.69 -3.61 -1.80
C LEU A 87 -2.04 -2.50 -0.98
N PHE A 88 -1.50 -2.83 0.17
CA PHE A 88 -0.69 -1.92 0.97
C PHE A 88 0.71 -1.84 0.37
N CYS A 89 0.95 -0.85 -0.49
CA CYS A 89 2.26 -0.57 -1.08
C CYS A 89 2.98 0.46 -0.20
N ASN A 90 3.71 0.00 0.83
CA ASN A 90 4.22 0.90 1.85
C ASN A 90 5.74 1.01 1.85
N ALA A 91 6.24 2.25 1.84
CA ALA A 91 7.66 2.59 1.86
C ALA A 91 8.19 2.70 3.30
N GLY A 92 9.52 2.64 3.44
CA GLY A 92 10.19 2.84 4.73
C GLY A 92 10.82 1.59 5.33
N HIS A 93 10.83 0.49 4.60
CA HIS A 93 11.49 -0.75 5.03
C HIS A 93 13.01 -0.66 4.91
N ASN A 94 13.71 -1.57 5.61
CA ASN A 94 15.16 -1.67 5.62
C ASN A 94 15.87 -0.38 6.07
N GLY A 95 15.25 0.36 7.01
CA GLY A 95 15.83 1.57 7.59
C GLY A 95 15.86 2.79 6.67
N CYS A 96 15.12 2.77 5.56
CA CYS A 96 15.12 3.84 4.56
C CYS A 96 14.91 5.24 5.14
N TYR A 97 13.99 5.37 6.09
CA TYR A 97 13.67 6.66 6.71
C TYR A 97 14.27 6.83 8.11
N SER A 98 15.36 6.12 8.43
CA SER A 98 16.03 6.21 9.75
C SER A 98 16.40 7.64 10.14
N VAL A 99 16.81 8.46 9.16
CA VAL A 99 17.12 9.89 9.37
C VAL A 99 15.91 10.73 9.78
N CYS A 100 14.69 10.25 9.52
CA CYS A 100 13.45 10.94 9.88
C CYS A 100 12.97 10.58 11.30
N GLY A 101 13.70 9.73 12.01
CA GLY A 101 13.44 9.32 13.38
C GLY A 101 12.62 8.04 13.51
N ARG A 102 12.47 7.57 14.75
CA ARG A 102 11.93 6.25 15.08
C ARG A 102 10.52 5.98 14.54
N GLY A 103 9.67 6.99 14.46
CA GLY A 103 8.30 6.84 13.94
C GLY A 103 8.21 6.47 12.46
N HIS A 104 9.31 6.58 11.72
CA HIS A 104 9.38 6.19 10.31
C HIS A 104 9.97 4.79 10.10
N LEU A 105 10.40 4.13 11.17
CA LEU A 105 10.96 2.79 11.11
C LEU A 105 9.87 1.75 11.31
N VAL A 106 9.98 0.65 10.61
CA VAL A 106 9.17 -0.55 10.78
C VAL A 106 10.10 -1.75 10.72
N ASP A 107 10.10 -2.54 11.76
CA ASP A 107 10.96 -3.72 11.95
C ASP A 107 10.18 -4.97 12.39
N ASP A 108 8.91 -4.82 12.74
CA ASP A 108 8.00 -5.86 13.21
C ASP A 108 6.79 -6.10 12.26
N ASP A 109 6.88 -5.61 11.02
CA ASP A 109 5.80 -5.74 10.04
C ASP A 109 5.51 -7.20 9.63
N TYR A 110 6.52 -8.07 9.62
CA TYR A 110 6.31 -9.50 9.39
C TYR A 110 5.40 -10.11 10.45
N GLN A 111 5.68 -9.84 11.74
CA GLN A 111 4.90 -10.33 12.86
C GLN A 111 3.48 -9.76 12.87
N LEU A 112 3.34 -8.47 12.52
CA LEU A 112 2.03 -7.82 12.43
C LEU A 112 1.19 -8.36 11.28
N MET A 113 1.79 -8.60 10.12
CA MET A 113 1.08 -9.19 8.98
C MET A 113 0.72 -10.65 9.23
N GLU A 114 1.59 -11.42 9.88
CA GLU A 114 1.27 -12.78 10.33
C GLU A 114 0.09 -12.78 11.32
N ALA A 115 0.11 -11.91 12.33
CA ALA A 115 -0.98 -11.76 13.29
C ALA A 115 -2.32 -11.32 12.65
N LEU A 116 -2.27 -10.63 11.53
CA LEU A 116 -3.43 -10.23 10.74
C LEU A 116 -3.80 -11.25 9.66
N ASP A 117 -3.02 -12.31 9.48
CA ASP A 117 -3.17 -13.26 8.36
C ASP A 117 -3.20 -12.56 6.99
N ILE A 118 -2.28 -11.62 6.78
CA ILE A 118 -2.11 -10.88 5.52
C ILE A 118 -0.83 -11.33 4.84
N PRO A 119 -0.87 -11.81 3.60
CA PRO A 119 0.32 -12.14 2.83
C PRO A 119 1.22 -10.93 2.67
N LEU A 120 2.50 -11.10 3.03
CA LEU A 120 3.52 -10.07 2.90
C LEU A 120 4.47 -10.43 1.76
N TYR A 121 4.73 -9.46 0.88
CA TYR A 121 5.64 -9.55 -0.25
C TYR A 121 6.77 -8.53 -0.10
N ASP A 122 7.99 -8.97 -0.35
CA ASP A 122 9.20 -8.12 -0.31
C ASP A 122 9.94 -8.20 -1.67
N PRO A 123 9.36 -7.63 -2.74
CA PRO A 123 9.93 -7.69 -4.07
C PRO A 123 11.28 -6.96 -4.12
N LYS A 124 12.25 -7.52 -4.85
CA LYS A 124 13.64 -6.99 -4.92
C LYS A 124 13.93 -6.26 -6.23
N ASP A 125 13.00 -6.28 -7.17
CA ASP A 125 13.11 -5.61 -8.46
C ASP A 125 11.73 -5.15 -8.98
N ARG A 126 11.77 -4.29 -10.00
CA ARG A 126 10.57 -3.70 -10.60
C ARG A 126 9.66 -4.75 -11.23
N LYS A 127 10.22 -5.77 -11.86
CA LYS A 127 9.46 -6.83 -12.53
C LYS A 127 8.63 -7.59 -11.52
N THR A 128 9.27 -8.11 -10.47
CA THR A 128 8.61 -8.82 -9.38
C THR A 128 7.54 -7.95 -8.69
N PHE A 129 7.82 -6.66 -8.48
CA PHE A 129 6.85 -5.72 -7.93
C PHE A 129 5.59 -5.62 -8.81
N LEU A 130 5.77 -5.42 -10.13
CA LEU A 130 4.65 -5.30 -11.06
C LEU A 130 3.86 -6.60 -11.19
N GLU A 131 4.51 -7.76 -11.11
CA GLU A 131 3.85 -9.07 -11.08
C GLU A 131 2.93 -9.17 -9.85
N VAL A 132 3.44 -8.86 -8.65
CA VAL A 132 2.66 -8.90 -7.41
C VAL A 132 1.49 -7.91 -7.44
N VAL A 133 1.70 -6.68 -7.91
CA VAL A 133 0.64 -5.67 -8.02
C VAL A 133 -0.40 -6.10 -9.04
N THR A 134 0.01 -6.56 -10.22
CA THR A 134 -0.91 -7.00 -11.28
C THR A 134 -1.77 -8.17 -10.83
N GLU A 135 -1.17 -9.19 -10.24
CA GLU A 135 -1.91 -10.32 -9.67
C GLU A 135 -2.87 -9.85 -8.56
N GLY A 136 -2.38 -8.94 -7.70
CA GLY A 136 -3.16 -8.40 -6.60
C GLY A 136 -4.41 -7.66 -7.03
N VAL A 137 -4.37 -6.89 -8.12
CA VAL A 137 -5.55 -6.18 -8.63
C VAL A 137 -6.47 -7.07 -9.46
N GLN A 138 -5.99 -8.22 -9.94
CA GLN A 138 -6.81 -9.18 -10.67
C GLN A 138 -7.57 -10.15 -9.76
N SER A 139 -7.21 -10.26 -8.49
CA SER A 139 -7.84 -11.14 -7.51
C SER A 139 -8.42 -10.34 -6.35
N ASN A 140 -9.32 -10.96 -5.59
CA ASN A 140 -9.78 -10.38 -4.33
C ASN A 140 -8.76 -10.67 -3.21
N GLY A 141 -8.86 -9.92 -2.14
CA GLY A 141 -8.05 -10.11 -0.94
C GLY A 141 -7.15 -8.94 -0.59
N VAL A 142 -6.35 -9.16 0.43
CA VAL A 142 -5.45 -8.14 0.98
C VAL A 142 -4.01 -8.60 0.81
N ARG A 143 -3.13 -7.70 0.42
CA ARG A 143 -1.69 -7.95 0.32
C ARG A 143 -0.92 -6.80 0.92
N PHE A 144 0.15 -7.11 1.60
CA PHE A 144 1.13 -6.14 2.05
C PHE A 144 2.40 -6.25 1.22
N ILE A 145 2.83 -5.15 0.63
CA ILE A 145 3.98 -5.09 -0.28
C ILE A 145 4.99 -4.11 0.28
N ARG A 146 6.14 -4.63 0.68
CA ARG A 146 7.25 -3.83 1.22
C ARG A 146 7.93 -3.06 0.11
N LEU A 147 8.17 -1.79 0.36
CA LEU A 147 8.91 -0.92 -0.52
C LEU A 147 10.08 -0.29 0.23
N GLY A 148 11.24 -0.26 -0.41
CA GLY A 148 12.41 0.44 0.10
C GLY A 148 12.32 1.96 -0.08
N TRP A 149 13.48 2.62 -0.12
CA TRP A 149 13.59 4.04 -0.47
C TRP A 149 13.23 4.26 -1.94
N ASP A 150 12.59 5.40 -2.26
CA ASP A 150 12.28 5.78 -3.63
C ASP A 150 13.52 5.70 -4.54
N GLY A 151 13.52 4.80 -5.49
CA GLY A 151 14.49 4.71 -6.58
C GLY A 151 15.72 3.84 -6.32
N GLU A 152 16.22 3.73 -5.08
CA GLU A 152 17.50 3.02 -4.85
C GLU A 152 17.43 1.50 -5.00
N VAL A 153 16.29 0.89 -4.75
CA VAL A 153 16.13 -0.57 -4.85
C VAL A 153 15.90 -1.04 -6.28
N TRP A 154 15.47 -0.13 -7.16
CA TRP A 154 14.88 -0.42 -8.46
C TRP A 154 15.63 0.16 -9.66
N GLU A 155 16.66 0.95 -9.44
CA GLU A 155 17.44 1.60 -10.50
C GLU A 155 18.80 0.93 -10.79
N LYS A 156 19.08 -0.19 -10.13
CA LYS A 156 20.28 -1.00 -10.40
C LYS A 156 19.92 -2.16 -11.34
N GLU A 157 19.54 -1.81 -12.56
CA GLU A 157 19.65 -2.68 -13.73
C GLU A 157 20.83 -2.24 -14.57
#